data_8084f6c381d6c7296a9e6056cfa0494f
#
_entry.id   8084f6c381d6c7296a9e6056cfa0494f
#
_cell.length_a   1.000
_cell.length_b   1.000
_cell.length_c   1.000
_cell.angle_alpha   90.00
_cell.angle_beta   90.00
_cell.angle_gamma   90.00
#
_symmetry.space_group_name_H-M   'P 1'
#
loop_
_entity.id
_entity.type
_entity.pdbx_description
1 polymer ?
#
loop_
_entity_poly.entity_id
_entity_poly.type
_entity_poly.pdbx_seq_one_letter_code
_entity_poly.pdbx_strand_id
1 'polypeptide(L)'
;VLFRSRVAPVGLLSGVARGKETIDIACDCAAITHKHPLGYLPAGILACIIRDIVDCSENLTETTFEEIVRNACTVLLTDFNGDSYAIELGRTISTAMELAKGDGADYNNIRIIGEGWTGDEALAIAIYCSLRHWGNFEDAVVAAVNHDGDSDSTGAICGNIMGAACGLVSIPQYYKDNLELADVIIAIADDLCTGCIVSEYGDNDSLEQLQWMARYINAYPYGFPYLTMKKVQTLRR
;
A
#
# COMPACT_ATOMS: atom_id res chain seq x y z
N VAL A 1 7.90 8.81 -7.87
CA VAL A 1 7.50 7.44 -8.02
C VAL A 1 7.33 6.72 -6.68
N LEU A 2 8.26 6.73 -5.77
CA LEU A 2 8.29 5.87 -4.57
C LEU A 2 7.49 6.33 -3.33
N PHE A 3 6.74 7.45 -3.35
CA PHE A 3 6.24 7.99 -2.07
C PHE A 3 4.85 7.58 -1.69
N ARG A 4 4.00 7.25 -2.65
CA ARG A 4 2.61 6.85 -2.40
C ARG A 4 2.54 5.39 -1.96
N SER A 5 3.29 4.53 -2.63
CA SER A 5 3.37 3.11 -2.30
C SER A 5 4.05 2.83 -0.94
N ARG A 6 5.00 3.66 -0.50
CA ARG A 6 5.70 3.47 0.79
C ARG A 6 4.86 3.75 2.02
N VAL A 7 3.69 4.37 1.90
CA VAL A 7 2.79 4.64 3.05
C VAL A 7 1.82 3.49 3.33
N ALA A 8 1.72 2.51 2.43
CA ALA A 8 0.93 1.30 2.66
C ALA A 8 1.16 0.65 4.04
N PRO A 9 2.41 0.57 4.57
CA PRO A 9 2.67 0.04 5.90
C PRO A 9 1.98 0.78 7.04
N VAL A 10 1.57 2.05 6.87
CA VAL A 10 0.78 2.78 7.89
C VAL A 10 -0.55 2.07 8.15
N GLY A 11 -1.14 1.47 7.12
CA GLY A 11 -2.34 0.65 7.26
C GLY A 11 -2.15 -0.62 8.10
N LEU A 12 -0.91 -1.07 8.31
CA LEU A 12 -0.59 -2.25 9.12
C LEU A 12 -0.27 -1.92 10.58
N LEU A 13 -0.14 -0.63 10.95
CA LEU A 13 0.26 -0.23 12.31
C LEU A 13 -0.80 -0.65 13.33
N SER A 14 -0.41 -1.52 14.27
CA SER A 14 -1.24 -1.84 15.42
C SER A 14 -1.41 -0.61 16.33
N GLY A 15 -2.59 -0.48 16.96
CA GLY A 15 -2.86 0.62 17.90
C GLY A 15 -3.24 1.96 17.26
N VAL A 16 -3.25 2.08 15.94
CA VAL A 16 -3.78 3.25 15.22
C VAL A 16 -5.26 3.04 14.95
N ALA A 17 -6.10 4.04 15.24
CA ALA A 17 -7.53 3.96 14.98
C ALA A 17 -7.83 3.98 13.47
N ARG A 18 -8.94 3.33 13.09
CA ARG A 18 -9.42 3.31 11.71
C ARG A 18 -9.86 4.69 11.23
N GLY A 19 -9.91 4.83 9.92
CA GLY A 19 -10.44 6.01 9.28
C GLY A 19 -9.51 7.22 9.42
N LYS A 20 -9.99 8.28 10.06
CA LYS A 20 -9.28 9.58 10.11
C LYS A 20 -7.84 9.49 10.62
N GLU A 21 -7.57 8.82 11.73
CA GLU A 21 -6.22 8.77 12.31
C GLU A 21 -5.23 8.06 11.35
N THR A 22 -5.65 6.98 10.71
CA THR A 22 -4.84 6.30 9.69
C THR A 22 -4.58 7.22 8.50
N ILE A 23 -5.59 7.96 8.04
CA ILE A 23 -5.45 8.92 6.94
C ILE A 23 -4.47 10.02 7.31
N ASP A 24 -4.61 10.63 8.50
CA ASP A 24 -3.77 11.73 8.95
C ASP A 24 -2.29 11.32 9.01
N ILE A 25 -1.97 10.19 9.65
CA ILE A 25 -0.59 9.67 9.75
C ILE A 25 0.00 9.41 8.36
N ALA A 26 -0.76 8.79 7.48
CA ALA A 26 -0.29 8.49 6.13
C ALA A 26 -0.09 9.76 5.28
N CYS A 27 -0.99 10.74 5.41
CA CYS A 27 -0.84 12.05 4.79
C CYS A 27 0.42 12.77 5.29
N ASP A 28 0.67 12.80 6.59
CA ASP A 28 1.87 13.41 7.19
C ASP A 28 3.14 12.72 6.68
N CYS A 29 3.18 11.40 6.68
CA CYS A 29 4.30 10.62 6.13
C CYS A 29 4.56 10.94 4.65
N ALA A 30 3.53 11.09 3.84
CA ALA A 30 3.66 11.44 2.43
C ALA A 30 4.09 12.90 2.23
N ALA A 31 3.55 13.82 3.05
CA ALA A 31 3.82 15.25 2.98
C ALA A 31 5.27 15.63 3.30
N ILE A 32 6.03 14.76 3.99
CA ILE A 32 7.48 14.95 4.22
C ILE A 32 8.21 15.23 2.89
N THR A 33 7.79 14.57 1.82
CA THR A 33 8.41 14.69 0.50
C THR A 33 7.51 15.32 -0.55
N HIS A 34 6.18 15.24 -0.40
CA HIS A 34 5.18 15.69 -1.39
C HIS A 34 4.08 16.49 -0.73
N LYS A 35 4.27 17.81 -0.68
CA LYS A 35 3.33 18.75 -0.02
C LYS A 35 2.11 19.13 -0.86
N HIS A 36 2.05 18.73 -2.13
CA HIS A 36 0.86 18.96 -2.95
C HIS A 36 -0.29 18.04 -2.49
N PRO A 37 -1.54 18.51 -2.36
CA PRO A 37 -2.66 17.69 -1.91
C PRO A 37 -2.82 16.37 -2.68
N LEU A 38 -2.76 16.38 -4.02
CA LEU A 38 -2.78 15.15 -4.83
C LEU A 38 -1.51 14.29 -4.68
N GLY A 39 -0.52 14.73 -3.90
CA GLY A 39 0.64 13.92 -3.49
C GLY A 39 0.39 13.16 -2.19
N TYR A 40 -0.28 13.76 -1.18
CA TYR A 40 -0.46 13.15 0.13
C TYR A 40 -1.87 12.60 0.40
N LEU A 41 -2.95 13.21 -0.12
CA LEU A 41 -4.31 12.72 0.11
C LEU A 41 -4.53 11.29 -0.41
N PRO A 42 -4.04 10.92 -1.62
CA PRO A 42 -4.15 9.53 -2.09
C PRO A 42 -3.41 8.53 -1.21
N ALA A 43 -2.31 8.95 -0.56
CA ALA A 43 -1.58 8.12 0.39
C ALA A 43 -2.42 7.81 1.64
N GLY A 44 -3.15 8.80 2.15
CA GLY A 44 -4.10 8.62 3.24
C GLY A 44 -5.19 7.61 2.91
N ILE A 45 -5.82 7.73 1.73
CA ILE A 45 -6.82 6.76 1.27
C ILE A 45 -6.23 5.36 1.13
N LEU A 46 -5.04 5.21 0.53
CA LEU A 46 -4.39 3.90 0.38
C LEU A 46 -4.17 3.21 1.73
N ALA A 47 -3.62 3.93 2.70
CA ALA A 47 -3.38 3.37 4.04
C ALA A 47 -4.69 2.97 4.75
N CYS A 48 -5.75 3.79 4.60
CA CYS A 48 -7.07 3.49 5.13
C CYS A 48 -7.67 2.22 4.48
N ILE A 49 -7.59 2.10 3.16
CA ILE A 49 -8.03 0.90 2.43
C ILE A 49 -7.29 -0.34 2.93
N ILE A 50 -5.96 -0.29 3.05
CA ILE A 50 -5.17 -1.44 3.53
C ILE A 50 -5.56 -1.81 4.96
N ARG A 51 -5.73 -0.82 5.85
CA ARG A 51 -6.20 -1.07 7.23
C ARG A 51 -7.53 -1.80 7.24
N ASP A 52 -8.51 -1.30 6.49
CA ASP A 52 -9.86 -1.87 6.49
C ASP A 52 -9.88 -3.27 5.85
N ILE A 53 -9.06 -3.53 4.82
CA ILE A 53 -8.86 -4.87 4.24
C ILE A 53 -8.32 -5.84 5.30
N VAL A 54 -7.23 -5.49 5.97
CA VAL A 54 -6.58 -6.37 6.96
C VAL A 54 -7.50 -6.67 8.15
N ASP A 55 -8.26 -5.68 8.56
CA ASP A 55 -9.20 -5.84 9.67
C ASP A 55 -10.49 -6.61 9.27
N CYS A 56 -10.79 -6.73 7.97
CA CYS A 56 -11.98 -7.41 7.43
C CYS A 56 -11.75 -8.91 7.13
N SER A 57 -10.74 -9.53 7.66
CA SER A 57 -10.07 -10.77 7.23
C SER A 57 -10.93 -12.02 6.96
N GLU A 58 -12.18 -12.13 7.45
CA GLU A 58 -12.95 -13.38 7.32
C GLU A 58 -13.99 -13.39 6.19
N ASN A 59 -14.36 -12.23 5.60
CA ASN A 59 -15.40 -12.13 4.57
C ASN A 59 -15.11 -11.06 3.51
N LEU A 60 -13.85 -10.91 3.11
CA LEU A 60 -13.48 -9.92 2.12
C LEU A 60 -13.92 -10.35 0.72
N THR A 61 -14.98 -9.74 0.22
CA THR A 61 -15.51 -9.92 -1.12
C THR A 61 -15.24 -8.67 -1.98
N GLU A 62 -15.45 -8.79 -3.29
CA GLU A 62 -15.39 -7.63 -4.19
C GLU A 62 -16.33 -6.50 -3.73
N THR A 63 -17.57 -6.84 -3.34
CA THR A 63 -18.54 -5.87 -2.82
C THR A 63 -18.05 -5.21 -1.54
N THR A 64 -17.47 -5.98 -0.62
CA THR A 64 -16.89 -5.43 0.62
C THR A 64 -15.71 -4.51 0.32
N PHE A 65 -14.88 -4.85 -0.66
CA PHE A 65 -13.78 -3.99 -1.09
C PHE A 65 -14.30 -2.68 -1.71
N GLU A 66 -15.35 -2.71 -2.55
CA GLU A 66 -15.99 -1.48 -3.03
C GLU A 66 -16.48 -0.59 -1.87
N GLU A 67 -17.08 -1.19 -0.83
CA GLU A 67 -17.54 -0.46 0.37
C GLU A 67 -16.36 0.16 1.14
N ILE A 68 -15.27 -0.57 1.31
CA ILE A 68 -14.03 -0.07 1.93
C ILE A 68 -13.52 1.17 1.19
N VAL A 69 -13.41 1.10 -0.14
CA VAL A 69 -12.97 2.24 -0.95
C VAL A 69 -13.90 3.45 -0.79
N ARG A 70 -15.22 3.24 -0.84
CA ARG A 70 -16.22 4.31 -0.65
C ARG A 70 -16.14 4.94 0.73
N ASN A 71 -15.96 4.12 1.77
CA ASN A 71 -15.83 4.58 3.14
C ASN A 71 -14.57 5.41 3.34
N ALA A 72 -13.42 4.98 2.83
CA ALA A 72 -12.18 5.75 2.86
C ALA A 72 -12.32 7.12 2.18
N CYS A 73 -12.95 7.17 1.01
CA CYS A 73 -13.27 8.44 0.34
C CYS A 73 -14.23 9.31 1.17
N THR A 74 -15.23 8.73 1.81
CA THR A 74 -16.21 9.46 2.65
C THR A 74 -15.52 10.08 3.86
N VAL A 75 -14.64 9.35 4.53
CA VAL A 75 -13.86 9.87 5.67
C VAL A 75 -13.00 11.04 5.21
N LEU A 76 -12.27 10.89 4.09
CA LEU A 76 -11.44 11.96 3.55
C LEU A 76 -12.26 13.21 3.21
N LEU A 77 -13.36 13.07 2.48
CA LEU A 77 -14.23 14.18 2.07
C LEU A 77 -14.89 14.89 3.26
N THR A 78 -15.14 14.17 4.35
CA THR A 78 -15.69 14.74 5.58
C THR A 78 -14.65 15.61 6.28
N ASP A 79 -13.40 15.13 6.35
CA ASP A 79 -12.28 15.81 7.00
C ASP A 79 -11.80 17.04 6.20
N PHE A 80 -11.68 16.88 4.89
CA PHE A 80 -11.27 17.92 3.96
C PHE A 80 -12.49 18.54 3.26
N ASN A 81 -13.54 18.84 4.03
CA ASN A 81 -14.80 19.35 3.51
C ASN A 81 -14.60 20.64 2.71
N GLY A 82 -15.00 20.61 1.43
CA GLY A 82 -14.89 21.73 0.51
C GLY A 82 -13.50 21.90 -0.15
N ASP A 83 -12.53 21.04 0.18
CA ASP A 83 -11.24 21.04 -0.52
C ASP A 83 -11.40 20.53 -1.95
N SER A 84 -10.93 21.32 -2.92
CA SER A 84 -11.10 21.02 -4.35
C SER A 84 -10.30 19.77 -4.77
N TYR A 85 -9.14 19.51 -4.16
CA TYR A 85 -8.30 18.36 -4.48
C TYR A 85 -8.85 17.06 -3.87
N ALA A 86 -9.45 17.14 -2.67
CA ALA A 86 -10.17 16.00 -2.10
C ALA A 86 -11.38 15.62 -2.95
N ILE A 87 -12.12 16.61 -3.47
CA ILE A 87 -13.24 16.38 -4.38
C ILE A 87 -12.76 15.79 -5.71
N GLU A 88 -11.66 16.29 -6.27
CA GLU A 88 -11.04 15.78 -7.50
C GLU A 88 -10.64 14.31 -7.34
N LEU A 89 -9.90 13.99 -6.27
CA LEU A 89 -9.50 12.63 -5.94
C LEU A 89 -10.71 11.68 -5.82
N GLY A 90 -11.76 12.10 -5.10
CA GLY A 90 -13.00 11.33 -4.96
C GLY A 90 -13.68 11.05 -6.31
N ARG A 91 -13.67 12.01 -7.24
CA ARG A 91 -14.22 11.84 -8.61
C ARG A 91 -13.38 10.86 -9.43
N THR A 92 -12.05 10.96 -9.39
CA THR A 92 -11.14 10.08 -10.12
C THR A 92 -11.31 8.63 -9.65
N ILE A 93 -11.39 8.40 -8.34
CA ILE A 93 -11.67 7.08 -7.77
C ILE A 93 -13.05 6.58 -8.18
N SER A 94 -14.10 7.42 -8.13
CA SER A 94 -15.45 7.01 -8.55
C SER A 94 -15.49 6.60 -10.02
N THR A 95 -14.79 7.34 -10.89
CA THR A 95 -14.66 6.98 -12.32
C THR A 95 -14.00 5.61 -12.49
N ALA A 96 -12.91 5.34 -11.75
CA ALA A 96 -12.22 4.06 -11.78
C ALA A 96 -13.14 2.89 -11.35
N MET A 97 -13.91 3.07 -10.28
CA MET A 97 -14.86 2.07 -9.79
C MET A 97 -15.99 1.78 -10.80
N GLU A 98 -16.50 2.79 -11.49
CA GLU A 98 -17.52 2.60 -12.52
C GLU A 98 -16.95 1.88 -13.77
N LEU A 99 -15.74 2.25 -14.20
CA LEU A 99 -15.07 1.60 -15.33
C LEU A 99 -14.75 0.13 -15.05
N ALA A 100 -14.45 -0.23 -13.79
CA ALA A 100 -14.18 -1.61 -13.42
C ALA A 100 -15.39 -2.55 -13.62
N LYS A 101 -16.59 -2.01 -13.59
CA LYS A 101 -17.86 -2.76 -13.83
C LYS A 101 -18.20 -2.94 -15.31
N GLY A 102 -17.57 -2.19 -16.18
CA GLY A 102 -17.83 -2.22 -17.62
C GLY A 102 -17.05 -3.33 -18.35
N ASP A 103 -17.34 -3.50 -19.64
CA ASP A 103 -16.73 -4.53 -20.49
C ASP A 103 -15.51 -4.04 -21.30
N GLY A 104 -15.02 -2.83 -21.05
CA GLY A 104 -13.89 -2.23 -21.76
C GLY A 104 -12.57 -2.96 -21.50
N ALA A 105 -11.66 -2.93 -22.47
CA ALA A 105 -10.28 -3.40 -22.27
C ALA A 105 -9.54 -2.53 -21.25
N ASP A 106 -8.72 -3.14 -20.39
CA ASP A 106 -8.01 -2.45 -19.31
C ASP A 106 -7.21 -1.26 -19.82
N TYR A 107 -6.43 -1.43 -20.87
CA TYR A 107 -5.66 -0.37 -21.50
C TYR A 107 -6.50 0.88 -21.83
N ASN A 108 -7.72 0.69 -22.40
CA ASN A 108 -8.60 1.79 -22.74
C ASN A 108 -9.21 2.46 -21.51
N ASN A 109 -9.62 1.66 -20.52
CA ASN A 109 -10.20 2.15 -19.28
C ASN A 109 -9.17 2.92 -18.45
N ILE A 110 -7.94 2.40 -18.35
CA ILE A 110 -6.84 3.09 -17.66
C ILE A 110 -6.56 4.44 -18.29
N ARG A 111 -6.54 4.56 -19.62
CA ARG A 111 -6.36 5.85 -20.30
C ARG A 111 -7.45 6.88 -20.03
N ILE A 112 -8.65 6.43 -19.68
CA ILE A 112 -9.75 7.34 -19.27
C ILE A 112 -9.50 7.85 -17.84
N ILE A 113 -8.95 7.03 -16.98
CA ILE A 113 -8.62 7.41 -15.59
C ILE A 113 -7.42 8.38 -15.59
N GLY A 114 -6.38 8.08 -16.36
CA GLY A 114 -5.18 8.88 -16.47
C GLY A 114 -3.95 8.06 -16.85
N GLU A 115 -2.77 8.64 -16.65
CA GLU A 115 -1.48 8.01 -16.94
C GLU A 115 -0.72 7.60 -15.65
N GLY A 116 -1.28 7.89 -14.47
CA GLY A 116 -0.67 7.51 -13.19
C GLY A 116 0.47 8.42 -12.70
N TRP A 117 0.76 9.53 -13.39
CA TRP A 117 1.82 10.46 -12.98
C TRP A 117 1.48 11.24 -11.71
N THR A 118 0.20 11.47 -11.45
CA THR A 118 -0.29 12.10 -10.24
C THR A 118 -0.80 11.07 -9.24
N GLY A 119 -0.95 11.43 -7.94
CA GLY A 119 -1.31 10.50 -6.88
C GLY A 119 -2.71 9.95 -7.00
N ASP A 120 -3.62 10.77 -7.36
CA ASP A 120 -5.02 10.45 -7.60
C ASP A 120 -5.18 9.48 -8.76
N GLU A 121 -4.52 9.73 -9.90
CA GLU A 121 -4.53 8.82 -11.03
C GLU A 121 -3.94 7.46 -10.68
N ALA A 122 -2.75 7.44 -10.06
CA ALA A 122 -2.08 6.18 -9.73
C ALA A 122 -2.87 5.32 -8.75
N LEU A 123 -3.49 5.94 -7.72
CA LEU A 123 -4.36 5.23 -6.79
C LEU A 123 -5.64 4.75 -7.49
N ALA A 124 -6.26 5.58 -8.31
CA ALA A 124 -7.49 5.23 -9.04
C ALA A 124 -7.26 4.08 -10.03
N ILE A 125 -6.15 4.09 -10.78
CA ILE A 125 -5.77 2.98 -11.67
C ILE A 125 -5.57 1.69 -10.86
N ALA A 126 -4.88 1.76 -9.72
CA ALA A 126 -4.67 0.59 -8.87
C ALA A 126 -5.99 0.03 -8.31
N ILE A 127 -6.92 0.91 -7.89
CA ILE A 127 -8.27 0.50 -7.44
C ILE A 127 -9.04 -0.13 -8.60
N TYR A 128 -9.01 0.46 -9.80
CA TYR A 128 -9.61 -0.10 -10.99
C TYR A 128 -9.12 -1.53 -11.26
N CYS A 129 -7.79 -1.73 -11.33
CA CYS A 129 -7.20 -3.03 -11.60
C CYS A 129 -7.52 -4.05 -10.51
N SER A 130 -7.54 -3.63 -9.24
CA SER A 130 -7.89 -4.49 -8.12
C SER A 130 -9.34 -4.96 -8.16
N LEU A 131 -10.28 -4.09 -8.53
CA LEU A 131 -11.69 -4.43 -8.70
C LEU A 131 -11.91 -5.31 -9.92
N ARG A 132 -11.34 -4.90 -11.06
CA ARG A 132 -11.52 -5.58 -12.35
C ARG A 132 -11.04 -7.03 -12.32
N HIS A 133 -9.97 -7.30 -11.58
CA HIS A 133 -9.35 -8.62 -11.45
C HIS A 133 -9.41 -9.15 -10.01
N TRP A 134 -10.52 -8.86 -9.32
CA TRP A 134 -10.68 -9.25 -7.92
C TRP A 134 -10.43 -10.76 -7.71
N GLY A 135 -9.61 -11.06 -6.71
CA GLY A 135 -9.24 -12.45 -6.38
C GLY A 135 -8.08 -13.03 -7.21
N ASN A 136 -7.62 -12.33 -8.25
CA ASN A 136 -6.46 -12.73 -9.04
C ASN A 136 -5.34 -11.69 -8.94
N PHE A 137 -4.38 -11.95 -8.04
CA PHE A 137 -3.24 -11.05 -7.79
C PHE A 137 -2.45 -10.75 -9.07
N GLU A 138 -2.16 -11.79 -9.86
CA GLU A 138 -1.31 -11.65 -11.04
C GLU A 138 -1.98 -10.81 -12.12
N ASP A 139 -3.22 -11.11 -12.48
CA ASP A 139 -3.96 -10.38 -13.52
C ASP A 139 -4.13 -8.90 -13.13
N ALA A 140 -4.41 -8.62 -11.85
CA ALA A 140 -4.52 -7.25 -11.35
C ALA A 140 -3.22 -6.46 -11.50
N VAL A 141 -2.08 -7.06 -11.10
CA VAL A 141 -0.77 -6.41 -11.20
C VAL A 141 -0.34 -6.28 -12.66
N VAL A 142 -0.59 -7.30 -13.50
CA VAL A 142 -0.31 -7.24 -14.93
C VAL A 142 -1.10 -6.12 -15.60
N ALA A 143 -2.39 -5.97 -15.30
CA ALA A 143 -3.19 -4.85 -15.81
C ALA A 143 -2.61 -3.50 -15.35
N ALA A 144 -2.21 -3.40 -14.08
CA ALA A 144 -1.69 -2.16 -13.49
C ALA A 144 -0.33 -1.73 -14.04
N VAL A 145 0.45 -2.62 -14.67
CA VAL A 145 1.76 -2.28 -15.25
C VAL A 145 1.77 -2.22 -16.78
N ASN A 146 0.69 -2.62 -17.45
CA ASN A 146 0.62 -2.65 -18.91
C ASN A 146 -0.17 -1.47 -19.49
N HIS A 147 0.31 -0.27 -19.25
CA HIS A 147 -0.18 0.98 -19.85
C HIS A 147 0.97 1.94 -20.13
N ASP A 148 0.69 3.04 -20.84
CA ASP A 148 1.73 3.96 -21.33
C ASP A 148 2.30 4.92 -20.25
N GLY A 149 1.74 4.93 -19.03
CA GLY A 149 2.08 5.88 -17.98
C GLY A 149 3.07 5.36 -16.93
N ASP A 150 2.90 5.83 -15.67
CA ASP A 150 3.73 5.53 -14.49
C ASP A 150 3.46 4.12 -13.93
N SER A 151 3.87 3.09 -14.69
CA SER A 151 3.55 1.67 -14.42
C SER A 151 4.13 1.15 -13.11
N ASP A 152 5.27 1.66 -12.65
CA ASP A 152 5.89 1.23 -11.40
C ASP A 152 5.10 1.72 -10.18
N SER A 153 4.54 2.94 -10.23
CA SER A 153 3.65 3.44 -9.17
C SER A 153 2.32 2.71 -9.13
N THR A 154 1.66 2.55 -10.26
CA THR A 154 0.37 1.87 -10.34
C THR A 154 0.47 0.40 -9.96
N GLY A 155 1.51 -0.30 -10.45
CA GLY A 155 1.80 -1.69 -10.09
C GLY A 155 2.12 -1.87 -8.60
N ALA A 156 2.92 -0.97 -8.00
CA ALA A 156 3.23 -1.03 -6.58
C ALA A 156 1.99 -0.82 -5.70
N ILE A 157 1.12 0.15 -6.03
CA ILE A 157 -0.10 0.41 -5.28
C ILE A 157 -1.09 -0.75 -5.43
N CYS A 158 -1.28 -1.28 -6.65
CA CYS A 158 -2.12 -2.44 -6.90
C CYS A 158 -1.61 -3.67 -6.15
N GLY A 159 -0.29 -3.91 -6.17
CA GLY A 159 0.35 -4.97 -5.40
C GLY A 159 0.14 -4.86 -3.90
N ASN A 160 0.14 -3.64 -3.34
CA ASN A 160 -0.17 -3.41 -1.92
C ASN A 160 -1.64 -3.77 -1.60
N ILE A 161 -2.59 -3.32 -2.42
CA ILE A 161 -4.02 -3.60 -2.23
C ILE A 161 -4.29 -5.10 -2.37
N MET A 162 -3.86 -5.70 -3.48
CA MET A 162 -4.11 -7.11 -3.75
C MET A 162 -3.35 -8.03 -2.81
N GLY A 163 -2.14 -7.65 -2.40
CA GLY A 163 -1.36 -8.37 -1.40
C GLY A 163 -2.04 -8.40 -0.03
N ALA A 164 -2.62 -7.27 0.40
CA ALA A 164 -3.42 -7.20 1.62
C ALA A 164 -4.71 -8.05 1.51
N ALA A 165 -5.37 -8.02 0.34
CA ALA A 165 -6.63 -8.71 0.12
C ALA A 165 -6.48 -10.22 -0.03
N CYS A 166 -5.49 -10.68 -0.81
CA CYS A 166 -5.30 -12.09 -1.15
C CYS A 166 -4.39 -12.83 -0.17
N GLY A 167 -3.55 -12.11 0.57
CA GLY A 167 -2.54 -12.67 1.47
C GLY A 167 -1.32 -13.25 0.76
N LEU A 168 -0.25 -13.46 1.53
CA LEU A 168 1.05 -13.91 1.02
C LEU A 168 1.00 -15.25 0.26
N VAL A 169 0.11 -16.16 0.67
CA VAL A 169 -0.02 -17.50 0.07
C VAL A 169 -0.52 -17.43 -1.37
N SER A 170 -1.41 -16.47 -1.67
CA SER A 170 -2.01 -16.29 -2.99
C SER A 170 -1.10 -15.57 -3.99
N ILE A 171 -0.02 -14.94 -3.53
CA ILE A 171 0.98 -14.34 -4.41
C ILE A 171 1.77 -15.47 -5.09
N PRO A 172 1.87 -15.51 -6.44
CA PRO A 172 2.62 -16.54 -7.15
C PRO A 172 4.07 -16.66 -6.66
N GLN A 173 4.57 -17.91 -6.57
CA GLN A 173 5.84 -18.19 -5.93
C GLN A 173 7.03 -17.48 -6.59
N TYR A 174 7.01 -17.33 -7.91
CA TYR A 174 8.11 -16.69 -8.64
C TYR A 174 8.28 -15.19 -8.31
N TYR A 175 7.24 -14.47 -7.86
CA TYR A 175 7.38 -13.11 -7.32
C TYR A 175 8.14 -13.12 -6.00
N LYS A 176 7.88 -14.12 -5.14
CA LYS A 176 8.50 -14.25 -3.82
C LYS A 176 9.94 -14.73 -3.91
N ASP A 177 10.23 -15.68 -4.79
CA ASP A 177 11.58 -16.27 -4.96
C ASP A 177 12.63 -15.25 -5.41
N ASN A 178 12.20 -14.24 -6.17
CA ASN A 178 13.06 -13.21 -6.70
C ASN A 178 13.00 -11.87 -5.92
N LEU A 179 12.24 -11.82 -4.84
CA LEU A 179 12.11 -10.61 -4.04
C LEU A 179 13.36 -10.39 -3.18
N GLU A 180 14.06 -9.28 -3.44
CA GLU A 180 15.20 -8.86 -2.62
C GLU A 180 14.72 -8.52 -1.20
N LEU A 181 15.46 -8.97 -0.18
CA LEU A 181 15.15 -8.73 1.24
C LEU A 181 13.79 -9.31 1.72
N ALA A 182 13.28 -10.36 1.08
CA ALA A 182 11.98 -10.93 1.42
C ALA A 182 11.84 -11.23 2.93
N ASP A 183 12.87 -11.82 3.56
CA ASP A 183 12.86 -12.14 4.99
C ASP A 183 12.72 -10.89 5.89
N VAL A 184 13.38 -9.80 5.48
CA VAL A 184 13.34 -8.52 6.20
C VAL A 184 11.97 -7.86 6.05
N ILE A 185 11.41 -7.89 4.84
CA ILE A 185 10.07 -7.33 4.57
C ILE A 185 9.01 -8.07 5.39
N ILE A 186 9.06 -9.41 5.42
CA ILE A 186 8.11 -10.22 6.19
C ILE A 186 8.26 -9.92 7.69
N ALA A 187 9.49 -9.88 8.22
CA ALA A 187 9.72 -9.60 9.63
C ALA A 187 9.20 -8.21 10.04
N ILE A 188 9.40 -7.19 9.21
CA ILE A 188 8.88 -5.84 9.48
C ILE A 188 7.35 -5.82 9.40
N ALA A 189 6.76 -6.52 8.43
CA ALA A 189 5.31 -6.61 8.31
C ALA A 189 4.67 -7.26 9.54
N ASP A 190 5.26 -8.34 10.05
CA ASP A 190 4.81 -9.00 11.28
C ASP A 190 4.91 -8.07 12.50
N ASP A 191 6.03 -7.36 12.65
CA ASP A 191 6.21 -6.40 13.75
C ASP A 191 5.23 -5.21 13.68
N LEU A 192 4.88 -4.75 12.49
CA LEU A 192 3.86 -3.70 12.31
C LEU A 192 2.46 -4.18 12.73
N CYS A 193 2.10 -5.41 12.39
CA CYS A 193 0.78 -5.98 12.71
C CYS A 193 0.65 -6.39 14.18
N THR A 194 1.71 -6.96 14.77
CA THR A 194 1.69 -7.45 16.16
C THR A 194 1.95 -6.34 17.17
N GLY A 195 2.47 -5.22 16.72
CA GLY A 195 2.91 -4.12 17.57
C GLY A 195 4.31 -4.40 18.13
N CYS A 196 5.31 -3.72 17.60
CA CYS A 196 6.62 -3.68 18.24
C CYS A 196 6.52 -2.79 19.48
N ILE A 197 6.36 -3.42 20.64
CA ILE A 197 6.21 -2.74 21.96
C ILE A 197 7.53 -2.10 22.40
N VAL A 198 8.60 -2.32 21.64
CA VAL A 198 9.95 -2.09 22.09
C VAL A 198 10.62 -0.99 21.27
N SER A 199 11.20 -0.01 21.95
CA SER A 199 12.01 1.06 21.35
C SER A 199 13.45 0.98 21.90
N GLU A 200 14.39 1.59 21.20
CA GLU A 200 15.77 1.72 21.71
C GLU A 200 15.88 2.48 23.07
N TYR A 201 14.81 3.19 23.44
CA TYR A 201 14.68 3.91 24.71
C TYR A 201 13.89 3.15 25.77
N GLY A 202 13.47 1.91 25.49
CA GLY A 202 12.71 1.07 26.40
C GLY A 202 13.59 0.38 27.45
N ASP A 203 12.95 -0.43 28.29
CA ASP A 203 13.64 -1.23 29.33
C ASP A 203 14.50 -2.32 28.66
N ASN A 204 15.81 -2.16 28.75
CA ASN A 204 16.81 -3.01 28.07
C ASN A 204 16.94 -4.43 28.65
N ASP A 205 16.19 -4.74 29.71
CA ASP A 205 16.32 -6.02 30.42
C ASP A 205 15.25 -7.06 30.02
N SER A 206 14.24 -6.68 29.19
CA SER A 206 13.25 -7.65 28.71
C SER A 206 13.80 -8.52 27.57
N LEU A 207 13.35 -9.77 27.49
CA LEU A 207 13.71 -10.68 26.39
C LEU A 207 13.29 -10.09 25.03
N GLU A 208 12.14 -9.44 24.95
CA GLU A 208 11.60 -8.80 23.76
C GLU A 208 12.52 -7.64 23.33
N GLN A 209 12.99 -6.81 24.27
CA GLN A 209 13.95 -5.75 23.97
C GLN A 209 15.25 -6.30 23.41
N LEU A 210 15.79 -7.36 24.00
CA LEU A 210 17.01 -7.99 23.54
C LEU A 210 16.84 -8.59 22.13
N GLN A 211 15.69 -9.20 21.84
CA GLN A 211 15.38 -9.73 20.51
C GLN A 211 15.22 -8.60 19.48
N TRP A 212 14.55 -7.50 19.84
CA TRP A 212 14.40 -6.34 18.98
C TRP A 212 15.77 -5.68 18.68
N MET A 213 16.60 -5.48 19.72
CA MET A 213 17.96 -4.96 19.58
C MET A 213 18.83 -5.86 18.69
N ALA A 214 18.73 -7.19 18.87
CA ALA A 214 19.47 -8.15 18.05
C ALA A 214 19.05 -8.07 16.58
N ARG A 215 17.74 -7.89 16.30
CA ARG A 215 17.17 -7.83 14.94
C ARG A 215 17.47 -6.52 14.25
N TYR A 216 17.20 -5.38 14.87
CA TYR A 216 17.19 -4.08 14.22
C TYR A 216 18.44 -3.23 14.46
N ILE A 217 19.14 -3.43 15.55
CA ILE A 217 20.32 -2.65 15.90
C ILE A 217 21.61 -3.46 15.69
N ASN A 218 21.73 -4.61 16.33
CA ASN A 218 22.98 -5.38 16.31
C ASN A 218 23.22 -6.15 15.03
N ALA A 219 22.16 -6.63 14.37
CA ALA A 219 22.27 -7.31 13.08
C ALA A 219 22.66 -6.36 11.94
N TYR A 220 22.43 -5.05 12.10
CA TYR A 220 22.64 -4.04 11.06
C TYR A 220 23.45 -2.83 11.59
N PRO A 221 24.65 -3.02 12.13
CA PRO A 221 25.43 -1.96 12.78
C PRO A 221 25.79 -0.80 11.83
N TYR A 222 25.64 -0.98 10.51
CA TYR A 222 25.88 0.01 9.48
C TYR A 222 24.66 0.27 8.59
N GLY A 223 23.46 -0.16 9.03
CA GLY A 223 22.22 -0.06 8.26
C GLY A 223 22.06 -1.17 7.21
N PHE A 224 20.91 -1.20 6.56
CA PHE A 224 20.49 -2.19 5.55
C PHE A 224 21.51 -2.51 4.41
N PRO A 225 22.46 -1.65 4.03
CA PRO A 225 23.40 -1.91 2.93
C PRO A 225 24.19 -3.22 3.06
N TYR A 226 24.46 -3.69 4.28
CA TYR A 226 25.30 -4.87 4.48
C TYR A 226 24.63 -6.19 4.06
N LEU A 227 23.35 -6.35 4.36
CA LEU A 227 22.58 -7.53 3.93
C LEU A 227 22.28 -7.49 2.43
N THR A 228 21.94 -6.32 1.90
CA THR A 228 21.70 -6.10 0.47
C THR A 228 22.92 -6.51 -0.34
N MET A 229 24.13 -6.08 0.08
CA MET A 229 25.37 -6.43 -0.60
C MET A 229 25.68 -7.94 -0.55
N LYS A 230 25.40 -8.61 0.58
CA LYS A 230 25.67 -10.06 0.72
C LYS A 230 24.69 -10.90 -0.11
N LYS A 231 23.40 -10.55 -0.15
CA LYS A 231 22.39 -11.23 -1.00
C LYS A 231 22.62 -11.00 -2.49
N VAL A 232 22.95 -9.79 -2.91
CA VAL A 232 23.27 -9.49 -4.33
C VAL A 232 24.48 -10.28 -4.82
N GLN A 233 25.51 -10.48 -3.98
CA GLN A 233 26.66 -11.31 -4.33
C GLN A 233 26.31 -12.80 -4.46
N THR A 234 25.34 -13.29 -3.70
CA THR A 234 24.87 -14.68 -3.75
C THR A 234 23.96 -14.92 -4.97
N LEU A 235 23.18 -13.93 -5.39
CA LEU A 235 22.31 -14.01 -6.58
C LEU A 235 23.07 -13.84 -7.91
N ARG A 236 24.31 -13.33 -7.89
CA ARG A 236 25.17 -13.19 -9.09
C ARG A 236 26.12 -14.38 -9.30
N ARG A 237 26.00 -15.43 -8.49
CA ARG A 237 26.68 -16.72 -8.65
C ARG A 237 25.70 -17.82 -9.01
#